data_f2349c0c3b8de5dd9c74a3df290645d1
#
_entry.id   f2349c0c3b8de5dd9c74a3df290645d1
#
_cell.length_a   1.000
_cell.length_b   1.000
_cell.length_c   1.000
_cell.angle_alpha   90.00
_cell.angle_beta   90.00
_cell.angle_gamma   90.00
#
_symmetry.space_group_name_H-M   'P 1'
#
loop_
_entity.id
_entity.type
_entity.pdbx_description
1 polymer ?
#
loop_
_entity_poly.entity_id
_entity_poly.type
_entity_poly.pdbx_seq_one_letter_code
_entity_poly.pdbx_strand_id
1 'polypeptide(L)'
;AFALGAAAVQIGTAYLFTPESLVSDLHRAALMATDEGQTALTNVFSGRPARGIMNRIMRDVGPMSDMAPAFPTAGGALAPLKAAAEAKDSGDFSSLWSGQAAGLAQVIGAEDLTRQLARDAGERMAALTP
;
A
#
# COMPACT_ATOMS: atom_id res chain seq x y z
N ALA A 1 -13.18 -9.12 9.64
CA ALA A 1 -12.09 -10.00 10.12
C ALA A 1 -12.40 -10.60 11.48
N PHE A 2 -12.86 -9.82 12.46
CA PHE A 2 -13.29 -10.32 13.77
C PHE A 2 -14.49 -11.28 13.65
N ALA A 3 -15.47 -10.95 12.83
CA ALA A 3 -16.61 -11.84 12.57
C ALA A 3 -16.19 -13.20 11.98
N LEU A 4 -15.06 -13.27 11.31
CA LEU A 4 -14.45 -14.50 10.77
C LEU A 4 -13.48 -15.16 11.75
N GLY A 5 -13.41 -14.70 13.00
CA GLY A 5 -12.60 -15.32 14.06
C GLY A 5 -11.18 -14.77 14.20
N ALA A 6 -10.83 -13.64 13.57
CA ALA A 6 -9.54 -13.02 13.77
C ALA A 6 -9.38 -12.48 15.21
N ALA A 7 -8.26 -12.78 15.86
CA ALA A 7 -7.93 -12.25 17.19
C ALA A 7 -7.47 -10.78 17.14
N ALA A 8 -6.90 -10.35 16.01
CA ALA A 8 -6.45 -8.98 15.76
C ALA A 8 -6.46 -8.68 14.26
N VAL A 9 -6.35 -7.39 13.91
CA VAL A 9 -6.19 -6.92 12.54
C VAL A 9 -4.99 -6.01 12.44
N GLN A 10 -4.26 -6.08 11.31
CA GLN A 10 -3.17 -5.18 10.99
C GLN A 10 -3.61 -4.27 9.84
N ILE A 11 -3.67 -2.97 10.11
CA ILE A 11 -4.09 -1.96 9.15
C ILE A 11 -2.87 -1.12 8.77
N GLY A 12 -2.46 -1.15 7.50
CA GLY A 12 -1.32 -0.38 7.00
C GLY A 12 -1.74 0.80 6.14
N THR A 13 -2.42 0.51 5.01
CA THR A 13 -2.67 1.51 3.96
C THR A 13 -3.46 2.72 4.46
N ALA A 14 -4.46 2.55 5.31
CA ALA A 14 -5.23 3.67 5.84
C ALA A 14 -4.34 4.69 6.60
N TYR A 15 -3.32 4.21 7.32
CA TYR A 15 -2.38 5.09 8.01
C TYR A 15 -1.42 5.83 7.08
N LEU A 16 -1.23 5.36 5.83
CA LEU A 16 -0.43 6.09 4.84
C LEU A 16 -1.10 7.41 4.39
N PHE A 17 -2.42 7.53 4.60
CA PHE A 17 -3.19 8.74 4.29
C PHE A 17 -3.15 9.78 5.41
N THR A 18 -2.67 9.41 6.60
CA THR A 18 -2.64 10.34 7.74
C THR A 18 -1.59 11.44 7.52
N PRO A 19 -1.81 12.66 8.02
CA PRO A 19 -0.83 13.74 7.94
C PRO A 19 0.52 13.40 8.59
N GLU A 20 0.51 12.54 9.61
CA GLU A 20 1.71 12.09 10.35
C GLU A 20 2.54 11.07 9.58
N SER A 21 1.99 10.50 8.50
CA SER A 21 2.70 9.52 7.68
C SER A 21 3.88 10.15 6.95
N LEU A 22 5.05 9.49 7.01
CA LEU A 22 6.28 9.91 6.35
C LEU A 22 6.41 9.42 4.89
N VAL A 23 5.31 9.00 4.25
CA VAL A 23 5.33 8.66 2.82
C VAL A 23 5.65 9.91 1.98
N SER A 24 6.37 9.72 0.87
CA SER A 24 6.68 10.81 -0.06
C SER A 24 5.39 11.39 -0.68
N ASP A 25 5.46 12.65 -1.12
CA ASP A 25 4.33 13.30 -1.80
C ASP A 25 3.91 12.54 -3.05
N LEU A 26 4.88 11.97 -3.78
CA LEU A 26 4.65 11.10 -4.93
C LEU A 26 3.84 9.85 -4.56
N HIS A 27 4.17 9.18 -3.45
CA HIS A 27 3.43 8.01 -2.97
C HIS A 27 2.03 8.42 -2.48
N ARG A 28 1.92 9.54 -1.76
CA ARG A 28 0.65 10.10 -1.31
C ARG A 28 -0.27 10.41 -2.49
N ALA A 29 0.25 11.07 -3.52
CA ALA A 29 -0.51 11.37 -4.73
C ALA A 29 -0.99 10.09 -5.44
N ALA A 30 -0.13 9.07 -5.54
CA ALA A 30 -0.49 7.79 -6.13
C ALA A 30 -1.59 7.07 -5.33
N LEU A 31 -1.51 7.08 -4.00
CA LEU A 31 -2.54 6.52 -3.12
C LEU A 31 -3.89 7.20 -3.31
N MET A 32 -3.90 8.54 -3.39
CA MET A 32 -5.13 9.32 -3.58
C MET A 32 -5.76 9.14 -4.96
N ALA A 33 -4.95 8.82 -5.97
CA ALA A 33 -5.40 8.57 -7.35
C ALA A 33 -5.76 7.10 -7.63
N THR A 34 -5.57 6.19 -6.66
CA THR A 34 -5.73 4.75 -6.86
C THR A 34 -7.18 4.34 -6.68
N ASP A 35 -7.75 3.72 -7.71
CA ASP A 35 -9.06 3.06 -7.69
C ASP A 35 -8.96 1.56 -7.39
N GLU A 36 -10.11 0.91 -7.19
CA GLU A 36 -10.21 -0.54 -7.06
C GLU A 36 -9.62 -1.24 -8.29
N GLY A 37 -8.82 -2.29 -8.07
CA GLY A 37 -8.20 -3.06 -9.14
C GLY A 37 -6.86 -2.53 -9.65
N GLN A 38 -6.41 -1.35 -9.23
CA GLN A 38 -5.12 -0.77 -9.66
C GLN A 38 -3.92 -1.26 -8.83
N THR A 39 -4.10 -2.25 -7.98
CA THR A 39 -3.01 -2.85 -7.20
C THR A 39 -2.74 -4.29 -7.61
N ALA A 40 -1.50 -4.74 -7.54
CA ALA A 40 -1.12 -6.13 -7.75
C ALA A 40 -0.08 -6.62 -6.74
N LEU A 41 -0.01 -7.94 -6.54
CA LEU A 41 1.12 -8.54 -5.85
C LEU A 41 2.34 -8.49 -6.76
N THR A 42 3.48 -8.08 -6.19
CA THR A 42 4.73 -7.95 -6.91
C THR A 42 5.92 -8.37 -6.05
N ASN A 43 6.94 -8.92 -6.67
CA ASN A 43 8.23 -9.20 -6.03
C ASN A 43 9.36 -8.29 -6.55
N VAL A 44 9.08 -7.43 -7.55
CA VAL A 44 10.13 -6.65 -8.25
C VAL A 44 10.84 -5.65 -7.36
N PHE A 45 10.22 -5.16 -6.29
CA PHE A 45 10.80 -4.16 -5.40
C PHE A 45 11.56 -4.73 -4.21
N SER A 46 11.17 -5.91 -3.72
CA SER A 46 11.75 -6.46 -2.50
C SER A 46 12.35 -7.87 -2.66
N GLY A 47 11.99 -8.57 -3.73
CA GLY A 47 12.31 -9.98 -3.93
C GLY A 47 11.33 -10.93 -3.23
N ARG A 48 10.32 -10.40 -2.52
CA ARG A 48 9.22 -11.17 -1.91
C ARG A 48 7.88 -10.58 -2.32
N PRO A 49 6.81 -11.40 -2.40
CA PRO A 49 5.48 -10.91 -2.75
C PRO A 49 5.00 -9.85 -1.75
N ALA A 50 4.65 -8.68 -2.26
CA ALA A 50 3.99 -7.61 -1.52
C ALA A 50 3.03 -6.89 -2.46
N ARG A 51 2.00 -6.23 -1.95
CA ARG A 51 1.02 -5.54 -2.78
C ARG A 51 1.35 -4.06 -2.91
N GLY A 52 1.34 -3.57 -4.15
CA GLY A 52 1.53 -2.16 -4.46
C GLY A 52 0.67 -1.69 -5.63
N ILE A 53 0.63 -0.38 -5.81
CA ILE A 53 -0.02 0.28 -6.95
C ILE A 53 0.75 -0.08 -8.22
N MET A 54 0.01 -0.48 -9.26
CA MET A 54 0.58 -0.83 -10.56
C MET A 54 1.29 0.38 -11.18
N ASN A 55 2.58 0.23 -11.47
CA ASN A 55 3.36 1.23 -12.19
C ASN A 55 4.10 0.61 -13.37
N ARG A 56 4.97 1.38 -14.01
CA ARG A 56 5.65 0.98 -15.24
C ARG A 56 6.47 -0.29 -15.07
N ILE A 57 7.35 -0.37 -14.07
CA ILE A 57 8.22 -1.55 -13.90
C ILE A 57 7.40 -2.82 -13.70
N MET A 58 6.29 -2.75 -12.96
CA MET A 58 5.41 -3.90 -12.77
C MET A 58 4.72 -4.33 -14.06
N ARG A 59 4.46 -3.40 -14.99
CA ARG A 59 3.92 -3.71 -16.32
C ARG A 59 4.99 -4.25 -17.27
N ASP A 60 6.19 -3.69 -17.24
CA ASP A 60 7.25 -4.00 -18.20
C ASP A 60 7.88 -5.38 -17.95
N VAL A 61 8.07 -5.78 -16.66
CA VAL A 61 8.72 -7.06 -16.32
C VAL A 61 7.77 -8.09 -15.71
N GLY A 62 6.50 -7.75 -15.59
CA GLY A 62 5.47 -8.54 -14.91
C GLY A 62 5.42 -8.21 -13.41
N PRO A 63 4.23 -8.17 -12.79
CA PRO A 63 4.16 -7.90 -11.35
C PRO A 63 4.89 -8.99 -10.56
N MET A 64 4.79 -10.26 -10.93
CA MET A 64 5.61 -11.35 -10.42
C MET A 64 6.63 -11.75 -11.49
N SER A 65 7.92 -11.64 -11.18
CA SER A 65 8.99 -11.79 -12.15
C SER A 65 10.14 -12.64 -11.60
N ASP A 66 10.60 -13.59 -12.40
CA ASP A 66 11.81 -14.38 -12.12
C ASP A 66 13.10 -13.56 -12.31
N MET A 67 13.01 -12.38 -12.95
CA MET A 67 14.13 -11.43 -13.08
C MET A 67 14.39 -10.66 -11.79
N ALA A 68 13.45 -10.65 -10.84
CA ALA A 68 13.62 -9.93 -9.58
C ALA A 68 14.72 -10.60 -8.74
N PRO A 69 15.76 -9.87 -8.31
CA PRO A 69 16.74 -10.38 -7.38
C PRO A 69 16.10 -10.90 -6.09
N ALA A 70 16.73 -11.90 -5.47
CA ALA A 70 16.24 -12.45 -4.22
C ALA A 70 16.17 -11.38 -3.11
N PHE A 71 15.22 -11.56 -2.19
CA PHE A 71 15.13 -10.73 -1.00
C PHE A 71 16.45 -10.79 -0.19
N PRO A 72 16.97 -9.66 0.32
CA PRO A 72 16.39 -8.29 0.30
C PRO A 72 16.98 -7.38 -0.81
N THR A 73 17.62 -7.92 -1.86
CA THR A 73 18.49 -7.17 -2.77
C THR A 73 17.79 -6.51 -3.96
N ALA A 74 16.53 -6.88 -4.25
CA ALA A 74 15.80 -6.39 -5.43
C ALA A 74 15.70 -4.86 -5.49
N GLY A 75 15.44 -4.20 -4.36
CA GLY A 75 15.35 -2.74 -4.30
C GLY A 75 16.66 -2.03 -4.69
N GLY A 76 17.80 -2.63 -4.39
CA GLY A 76 19.11 -2.09 -4.80
C GLY A 76 19.30 -2.07 -6.31
N ALA A 77 18.83 -3.09 -7.01
CA ALA A 77 18.89 -3.16 -8.46
C ALA A 77 18.07 -2.06 -9.16
N LEU A 78 16.97 -1.63 -8.55
CA LEU A 78 16.10 -0.58 -9.08
C LEU A 78 16.52 0.84 -8.65
N ALA A 79 17.42 0.98 -7.68
CA ALA A 79 17.75 2.28 -7.09
C ALA A 79 18.13 3.36 -8.10
N PRO A 80 18.96 3.12 -9.14
CA PRO A 80 19.30 4.14 -10.13
C PRO A 80 18.09 4.59 -10.97
N LEU A 81 17.23 3.65 -11.39
CA LEU A 81 16.02 3.95 -12.17
C LEU A 81 15.01 4.72 -11.31
N LYS A 82 14.82 4.29 -10.07
CA LYS A 82 13.97 4.96 -9.09
C LYS A 82 14.41 6.41 -8.91
N ALA A 83 15.69 6.65 -8.60
CA ALA A 83 16.22 8.00 -8.38
C ALA A 83 16.03 8.90 -9.60
N ALA A 84 16.31 8.39 -10.81
CA ALA A 84 16.15 9.14 -12.06
C ALA A 84 14.68 9.47 -12.39
N ALA A 85 13.74 8.60 -12.02
CA ALA A 85 12.31 8.82 -12.22
C ALA A 85 11.74 9.79 -11.18
N GLU A 86 12.05 9.59 -9.90
CA GLU A 86 11.60 10.47 -8.81
C GLU A 86 12.10 11.90 -8.97
N ALA A 87 13.30 12.11 -9.53
CA ALA A 87 13.81 13.45 -9.90
C ALA A 87 12.97 14.15 -10.97
N LYS A 88 12.04 13.44 -11.61
CA LYS A 88 11.07 13.94 -12.61
C LYS A 88 9.62 13.76 -12.16
N ASP A 89 9.41 13.66 -10.86
CA ASP A 89 8.10 13.43 -10.24
C ASP A 89 7.36 12.18 -10.78
N SER A 90 8.11 11.14 -11.22
CA SER A 90 7.54 9.88 -11.71
C SER A 90 7.71 8.74 -10.72
N GLY A 91 6.60 8.05 -10.41
CA GLY A 91 6.54 6.83 -9.59
C GLY A 91 6.79 5.54 -10.36
N ASP A 92 7.24 5.60 -11.61
CA ASP A 92 7.35 4.47 -12.54
C ASP A 92 8.21 3.31 -12.02
N PHE A 93 9.17 3.60 -11.15
CA PHE A 93 10.10 2.62 -10.57
C PHE A 93 10.09 2.63 -9.04
N SER A 94 9.12 3.30 -8.41
CA SER A 94 9.00 3.43 -6.97
C SER A 94 8.12 2.33 -6.37
N SER A 95 8.48 1.88 -5.16
CA SER A 95 7.68 0.92 -4.41
C SER A 95 6.47 1.61 -3.77
N LEU A 96 5.39 1.72 -4.52
CA LEU A 96 4.15 2.38 -4.07
C LEU A 96 3.25 1.36 -3.36
N TRP A 97 3.61 1.01 -2.12
CA TRP A 97 2.88 0.00 -1.35
C TRP A 97 1.44 0.44 -1.05
N SER A 98 0.50 -0.46 -1.29
CA SER A 98 -0.92 -0.22 -1.04
C SER A 98 -1.70 -1.54 -0.95
N GLY A 99 -2.65 -1.60 -0.03
CA GLY A 99 -3.68 -2.64 -0.01
C GLY A 99 -4.76 -2.37 -1.07
N GLN A 100 -5.62 -3.35 -1.30
CA GLN A 100 -6.69 -3.26 -2.30
C GLN A 100 -7.75 -2.21 -1.95
N ALA A 101 -7.97 -1.95 -0.67
CA ALA A 101 -9.01 -1.06 -0.17
C ALA A 101 -8.52 0.40 0.05
N ALA A 102 -7.51 0.85 -0.71
CA ALA A 102 -6.99 2.22 -0.58
C ALA A 102 -8.07 3.29 -0.76
N GLY A 103 -9.00 3.09 -1.69
CA GLY A 103 -10.12 4.01 -1.94
C GLY A 103 -11.10 4.19 -0.77
N LEU A 104 -11.03 3.36 0.27
CA LEU A 104 -11.81 3.52 1.51
C LEU A 104 -11.11 4.38 2.55
N ALA A 105 -9.84 4.74 2.33
CA ALA A 105 -9.06 5.52 3.29
C ALA A 105 -9.50 6.99 3.32
N GLN A 106 -9.29 7.62 4.47
CA GLN A 106 -9.63 9.02 4.72
C GLN A 106 -8.38 9.79 5.14
N VAL A 107 -8.31 11.06 4.76
CA VAL A 107 -7.24 11.97 5.19
C VAL A 107 -7.65 12.59 6.52
N ILE A 108 -7.35 11.87 7.61
CA ILE A 108 -7.59 12.31 8.99
C ILE A 108 -6.37 11.99 9.85
N GLY A 109 -6.24 12.60 11.03
CA GLY A 109 -5.15 12.33 11.96
C GLY A 109 -5.09 10.88 12.42
N ALA A 110 -3.90 10.36 12.70
CA ALA A 110 -3.70 8.95 13.08
C ALA A 110 -4.46 8.58 14.36
N GLU A 111 -4.57 9.50 15.33
CA GLU A 111 -5.36 9.29 16.56
C GLU A 111 -6.85 9.14 16.23
N ASP A 112 -7.41 10.06 15.44
CA ASP A 112 -8.81 10.03 15.06
C ASP A 112 -9.13 8.79 14.23
N LEU A 113 -8.26 8.42 13.28
CA LEU A 113 -8.38 7.18 12.52
C LEU A 113 -8.44 5.96 13.44
N THR A 114 -7.53 5.88 14.42
CA THR A 114 -7.48 4.75 15.36
C THR A 114 -8.77 4.65 16.18
N ARG A 115 -9.24 5.78 16.71
CA ARG A 115 -10.49 5.84 17.48
C ARG A 115 -11.70 5.47 16.64
N GLN A 116 -11.75 5.96 15.40
CA GLN A 116 -12.82 5.65 14.44
C GLN A 116 -12.84 4.16 14.11
N LEU A 117 -11.71 3.57 13.74
CA LEU A 117 -11.63 2.14 13.42
C LEU A 117 -12.09 1.26 14.58
N ALA A 118 -11.72 1.60 15.82
CA ALA A 118 -12.15 0.85 17.00
C ALA A 118 -13.65 0.96 17.23
N ARG A 119 -14.21 2.17 17.16
CA ARG A 119 -15.65 2.42 17.31
C ARG A 119 -16.46 1.69 16.24
N ASP A 120 -16.10 1.90 14.97
CA ASP A 120 -16.84 1.34 13.83
C ASP A 120 -16.80 -0.20 13.84
N ALA A 121 -15.67 -0.80 14.27
CA ALA A 121 -15.55 -2.24 14.46
C ALA A 121 -16.52 -2.73 15.55
N GLY A 122 -16.60 -2.04 16.68
CA GLY A 122 -17.53 -2.36 17.78
C GLY A 122 -18.99 -2.29 17.35
N GLU A 123 -19.39 -1.22 16.65
CA GLU A 123 -20.74 -1.03 16.12
C GLU A 123 -21.11 -2.13 15.12
N ARG A 124 -20.19 -2.47 14.19
CA ARG A 124 -20.43 -3.56 13.22
C ARG A 124 -20.56 -4.92 13.88
N MET A 125 -19.73 -5.21 14.89
CA MET A 125 -19.81 -6.46 15.63
C MET A 125 -21.13 -6.56 16.41
N ALA A 126 -21.57 -5.48 17.07
CA ALA A 126 -22.85 -5.44 17.77
C ALA A 126 -24.03 -5.69 16.82
N ALA A 127 -23.98 -5.17 15.59
CA ALA A 127 -25.02 -5.38 14.58
C ALA A 127 -25.06 -6.82 14.01
N LEU A 128 -24.01 -7.62 14.21
CA LEU A 128 -23.95 -9.04 13.80
C LEU A 128 -24.45 -10.00 14.89
N THR A 129 -24.64 -9.50 16.11
CA THR A 129 -25.18 -10.30 17.23
C THR A 129 -26.70 -10.19 17.20
N PRO A 130 -27.43 -11.31 17.02
CA PRO A 130 -28.91 -11.33 17.00
C PRO A 130 -29.52 -10.96 18.36
#